data_e35be571de23b3546b8985de5a3ff24a
#
_entry.id   e35be571de23b3546b8985de5a3ff24a
#
_cell.length_a   1.000
_cell.length_b   1.000
_cell.length_c   1.000
_cell.angle_alpha   90.00
_cell.angle_beta   90.00
_cell.angle_gamma   90.00
#
_symmetry.space_group_name_H-M   'P 1'
#
loop_
_entity.id
_entity.type
_entity.pdbx_description
1 polymer ?
#
loop_
_entity_poly.entity_id
_entity_poly.type
_entity_poly.pdbx_seq_one_letter_code
_entity_poly.pdbx_strand_id
1 'polypeptide(L)'
;MLTPLLGTENSERVLIFLLTRNEGYAREIAQLFNTNLYAIQRQLDKLEAGGILVSHTAGRTRLYQFNPRYPFLVELKQLLEKALSFYPEDVREKLMMNRRRPRKRDKPL
;
A
#
# COMPACT_ATOMS: atom_id res chain seq x y z
N MET A 1 9.63 -7.10 -8.18
CA MET A 1 10.51 -7.92 -7.34
C MET A 1 9.81 -9.15 -6.77
N LEU A 2 8.66 -8.97 -6.18
CA LEU A 2 7.91 -10.09 -5.61
C LEU A 2 6.77 -10.58 -6.50
N THR A 3 6.72 -10.10 -7.75
CA THR A 3 5.64 -10.43 -8.65
C THR A 3 5.43 -11.94 -8.82
N PRO A 4 6.50 -12.74 -9.01
CA PRO A 4 6.27 -14.17 -9.15
C PRO A 4 5.66 -14.83 -7.92
N LEU A 5 5.93 -14.27 -6.75
CA LEU A 5 5.39 -14.81 -5.51
C LEU A 5 3.97 -14.32 -5.27
N LEU A 6 3.71 -13.05 -5.56
CA LEU A 6 2.42 -12.43 -5.24
C LEU A 6 1.41 -12.50 -6.39
N GLY A 7 1.85 -12.88 -7.56
CA GLY A 7 0.96 -13.08 -8.69
C GLY A 7 0.93 -11.94 -9.68
N THR A 8 0.91 -10.70 -9.23
CA THR A 8 0.92 -9.55 -10.12
C THR A 8 1.75 -8.43 -9.53
N GLU A 9 2.21 -7.55 -10.40
CA GLU A 9 2.96 -6.38 -9.98
C GLU A 9 2.10 -5.45 -9.13
N ASN A 10 0.83 -5.36 -9.43
CA ASN A 10 -0.08 -4.50 -8.66
C ASN A 10 -0.36 -5.03 -7.27
N SER A 11 -0.30 -6.34 -7.06
CA SER A 11 -0.39 -6.90 -5.71
C SER A 11 0.77 -6.40 -4.86
N GLU A 12 1.96 -6.43 -5.43
CA GLU A 12 3.15 -5.94 -4.72
C GLU A 12 3.03 -4.44 -4.43
N ARG A 13 2.57 -3.67 -5.40
CA ARG A 13 2.42 -2.22 -5.25
C ARG A 13 1.46 -1.87 -4.11
N VAL A 14 0.33 -2.55 -4.06
CA VAL A 14 -0.65 -2.34 -3.01
C VAL A 14 -0.06 -2.63 -1.64
N LEU A 15 0.60 -3.77 -1.51
CA LEU A 15 1.12 -4.19 -0.22
C LEU A 15 2.27 -3.30 0.25
N ILE A 16 3.15 -2.90 -0.66
CA ILE A 16 4.24 -1.99 -0.33
C ILE A 16 3.71 -0.62 0.08
N PHE A 17 2.69 -0.13 -0.61
CA PHE A 17 2.06 1.14 -0.24
C PHE A 17 1.53 1.08 1.18
N LEU A 18 0.79 0.01 1.50
CA LEU A 18 0.19 -0.11 2.83
C LEU A 18 1.23 -0.35 3.91
N LEU A 19 2.33 -1.00 3.55
CA LEU A 19 3.44 -1.16 4.50
C LEU A 19 4.01 0.20 4.91
N THR A 20 4.17 1.10 3.96
CA THR A 20 4.81 2.39 4.24
C THR A 20 3.85 3.42 4.81
N ARG A 21 2.59 3.36 4.43
CA ARG A 21 1.63 4.40 4.84
C ARG A 21 0.57 3.94 5.81
N ASN A 22 0.54 2.67 6.12
CA ASN A 22 -0.38 2.01 7.03
C ASN A 22 -1.81 1.90 6.51
N GLU A 23 -2.31 2.85 5.77
CA GLU A 23 -3.64 2.76 5.17
C GLU A 23 -3.66 3.52 3.87
N GLY A 24 -4.64 3.24 3.03
CA GLY A 24 -4.76 3.94 1.77
C GLY A 24 -6.01 3.53 1.02
N TYR A 25 -6.33 4.30 -0.01
CA TYR A 25 -7.46 4.00 -0.87
C TYR A 25 -6.99 3.84 -2.31
N ALA A 26 -7.83 3.20 -3.11
CA ALA A 26 -7.44 2.74 -4.44
C ALA A 26 -6.88 3.83 -5.33
N ARG A 27 -7.55 5.00 -5.37
CA ARG A 27 -7.13 6.09 -6.24
C ARG A 27 -5.74 6.63 -5.86
N GLU A 28 -5.48 6.71 -4.56
CA GLU A 28 -4.21 7.18 -4.05
C GLU A 28 -3.08 6.27 -4.48
N ILE A 29 -3.29 4.97 -4.36
CA ILE A 29 -2.29 3.97 -4.75
C ILE A 29 -2.05 4.03 -6.24
N ALA A 30 -3.15 4.08 -7.02
CA ALA A 30 -3.05 4.14 -8.47
C ALA A 30 -2.28 5.37 -8.94
N GLN A 31 -2.52 6.50 -8.28
CA GLN A 31 -1.84 7.74 -8.64
C GLN A 31 -0.36 7.67 -8.33
N LEU A 32 0.00 7.14 -7.18
CA LEU A 32 1.41 7.07 -6.81
C LEU A 32 2.21 6.24 -7.79
N PHE A 33 1.66 5.12 -8.22
CA PHE A 33 2.36 4.23 -9.14
C PHE A 33 2.03 4.50 -10.60
N ASN A 34 1.22 5.51 -10.88
CA ASN A 34 0.82 5.88 -12.23
C ASN A 34 0.28 4.66 -12.99
N THR A 35 -0.69 4.00 -12.38
CA THR A 35 -1.25 2.79 -12.96
C THR A 35 -2.77 2.85 -12.93
N ASN A 36 -3.38 1.86 -13.53
CA ASN A 36 -4.81 1.80 -13.73
C ASN A 36 -5.57 1.61 -12.42
N LEU A 37 -6.54 2.48 -12.17
CA LEU A 37 -7.33 2.42 -10.94
C LEU A 37 -8.05 1.07 -10.79
N TYR A 38 -8.65 0.59 -11.88
CA TYR A 38 -9.40 -0.65 -11.84
C TYR A 38 -8.50 -1.83 -11.48
N ALA A 39 -7.28 -1.85 -12.01
CA ALA A 39 -6.34 -2.92 -11.71
C ALA A 39 -5.93 -2.91 -10.24
N ILE A 40 -5.76 -1.73 -9.66
CA ILE A 40 -5.47 -1.60 -8.23
C ILE A 40 -6.66 -2.08 -7.41
N GLN A 41 -7.88 -1.65 -7.79
CA GLN A 41 -9.08 -2.03 -7.06
C GLN A 41 -9.26 -3.55 -7.04
N ARG A 42 -8.97 -4.22 -8.16
CA ARG A 42 -9.07 -5.66 -8.22
C ARG A 42 -8.13 -6.35 -7.24
N GLN A 43 -6.93 -5.83 -7.08
CA GLN A 43 -5.98 -6.42 -6.14
C GLN A 43 -6.40 -6.17 -4.69
N LEU A 44 -6.91 -4.97 -4.40
CA LEU A 44 -7.44 -4.68 -3.07
C LEU A 44 -8.57 -5.63 -2.72
N ASP A 45 -9.50 -5.83 -3.64
CA ASP A 45 -10.63 -6.73 -3.42
C ASP A 45 -10.16 -8.17 -3.18
N LYS A 46 -9.19 -8.61 -3.97
CA LYS A 46 -8.66 -9.95 -3.85
C LYS A 46 -7.95 -10.17 -2.52
N LEU A 47 -7.15 -9.20 -2.11
CA LEU A 47 -6.40 -9.30 -0.86
C LEU A 47 -7.33 -9.21 0.35
N GLU A 48 -8.40 -8.43 0.24
CA GLU A 48 -9.40 -8.37 1.30
C GLU A 48 -10.15 -9.70 1.38
N ALA A 49 -10.55 -10.25 0.25
CA ALA A 49 -11.24 -11.55 0.22
C ALA A 49 -10.38 -12.64 0.83
N GLY A 50 -9.06 -12.55 0.68
CA GLY A 50 -8.13 -13.52 1.24
C GLY A 50 -7.77 -13.27 2.70
N GLY A 51 -8.33 -12.24 3.30
CA GLY A 51 -8.09 -11.97 4.72
C GLY A 51 -6.81 -11.24 5.04
N ILE A 52 -6.07 -10.81 4.02
CA ILE A 52 -4.82 -10.10 4.22
C ILE A 52 -5.08 -8.65 4.59
N LEU A 53 -6.11 -8.06 3.98
CA LEU A 53 -6.49 -6.68 4.23
C LEU A 53 -7.89 -6.61 4.82
N VAL A 54 -8.15 -5.53 5.51
CA VAL A 54 -9.50 -5.15 5.94
C VAL A 54 -9.74 -3.73 5.45
N SER A 55 -11.00 -3.35 5.34
CA SER A 55 -11.34 -2.01 4.89
C SER A 55 -12.50 -1.44 5.68
N HIS A 56 -12.60 -0.13 5.67
CA HIS A 56 -13.76 0.55 6.23
C HIS A 56 -14.03 1.80 5.40
N THR A 57 -15.26 2.26 5.45
CA THR A 57 -15.66 3.44 4.71
C THR A 57 -15.34 4.68 5.52
N ALA A 58 -14.71 5.66 4.88
CA ALA A 58 -14.45 6.96 5.48
C ALA A 58 -14.98 8.00 4.50
N GLY A 59 -16.15 8.53 4.79
CA GLY A 59 -16.86 9.40 3.86
C GLY A 59 -17.28 8.58 2.64
N ARG A 60 -16.85 8.99 1.46
CA ARG A 60 -17.15 8.24 0.24
C ARG A 60 -16.02 7.35 -0.18
N THR A 61 -15.00 7.25 0.66
CA THR A 61 -13.78 6.55 0.33
C THR A 61 -13.69 5.28 1.14
N ARG A 62 -13.20 4.20 0.53
CA ARG A 62 -12.94 2.97 1.26
C ARG A 62 -11.45 2.88 1.52
N LEU A 63 -11.09 2.91 2.80
CA LEU A 63 -9.71 2.81 3.22
C LEU A 63 -9.35 1.37 3.55
N TYR A 64 -8.20 0.95 3.07
CA TYR A 64 -7.70 -0.40 3.28
C TYR A 64 -6.48 -0.36 4.19
N GLN A 65 -6.30 -1.41 4.98
CA GLN A 65 -5.13 -1.56 5.82
C GLN A 65 -4.90 -3.06 6.05
N PHE A 66 -3.73 -3.39 6.57
CA PHE A 66 -3.47 -4.80 6.89
C PHE A 66 -4.42 -5.28 7.95
N ASN A 67 -4.87 -6.52 7.81
CA ASN A 67 -5.71 -7.16 8.80
C ASN A 67 -4.84 -7.59 9.98
N PRO A 68 -5.03 -6.99 11.18
CA PRO A 68 -4.18 -7.33 12.32
C PRO A 68 -4.32 -8.78 12.76
N ARG A 69 -5.35 -9.48 12.29
CA ARG A 69 -5.55 -10.89 12.63
C ARG A 69 -5.04 -11.86 11.59
N TYR A 70 -4.44 -11.35 10.51
CA TYR A 70 -3.89 -12.23 9.49
C TYR A 70 -2.74 -13.02 10.10
N PRO A 71 -2.80 -14.38 10.09
CA PRO A 71 -1.83 -15.20 10.83
C PRO A 71 -0.38 -15.01 10.39
N PHE A 72 -0.16 -14.61 9.14
CA PHE A 72 1.19 -14.45 8.61
C PHE A 72 1.60 -12.99 8.47
N LEU A 73 0.94 -12.09 9.22
CA LEU A 73 1.16 -10.67 9.04
C LEU A 73 2.59 -10.24 9.33
N VAL A 74 3.16 -10.75 10.42
CA VAL A 74 4.54 -10.40 10.80
C VAL A 74 5.50 -10.81 9.70
N GLU A 75 5.37 -12.04 9.23
CA GLU A 75 6.24 -12.58 8.19
C GLU A 75 6.05 -11.83 6.87
N LEU A 76 4.81 -11.51 6.54
CA LEU A 76 4.52 -10.76 5.32
C LEU A 76 5.17 -9.39 5.37
N LYS A 77 5.02 -8.69 6.49
CA LYS A 77 5.60 -7.37 6.63
C LYS A 77 7.12 -7.42 6.55
N GLN A 78 7.73 -8.43 7.15
CA GLN A 78 9.17 -8.59 7.07
C GLN A 78 9.63 -8.82 5.63
N LEU A 79 8.91 -9.64 4.89
CA LEU A 79 9.21 -9.88 3.48
C LEU A 79 9.10 -8.59 2.68
N LEU A 80 8.05 -7.83 2.91
CA LEU A 80 7.82 -6.58 2.18
C LEU A 80 8.89 -5.53 2.54
N GLU A 81 9.29 -5.48 3.81
CA GLU A 81 10.35 -4.56 4.23
C GLU A 81 11.65 -4.88 3.54
N LYS A 82 11.95 -6.16 3.43
CA LYS A 82 13.17 -6.56 2.73
C LYS A 82 13.09 -6.19 1.25
N ALA A 83 11.96 -6.45 0.62
CA ALA A 83 11.78 -6.09 -0.78
C ALA A 83 11.92 -4.58 -0.98
N LEU A 84 11.34 -3.80 -0.08
CA LEU A 84 11.41 -2.36 -0.16
C LEU A 84 12.85 -1.85 -0.13
N SER A 85 13.71 -2.52 0.63
CA SER A 85 15.11 -2.11 0.73
C SER A 85 15.85 -2.22 -0.61
N PHE A 86 15.30 -2.97 -1.57
CA PHE A 86 15.90 -3.10 -2.89
C PHE A 86 15.26 -2.17 -3.92
N TYR A 87 14.25 -1.41 -3.53
CA TYR A 87 13.59 -0.49 -4.44
C TYR A 87 14.50 0.70 -4.74
N PRO A 88 14.37 1.31 -5.93
CA PRO A 88 15.12 2.54 -6.22
C PRO A 88 14.81 3.62 -5.20
N GLU A 89 15.79 4.44 -4.92
CA GLU A 89 15.67 5.46 -3.89
C GLU A 89 14.54 6.43 -4.17
N ASP A 90 14.37 6.83 -5.43
CA ASP A 90 13.30 7.77 -5.78
C ASP A 90 11.91 7.18 -5.50
N VAL A 91 11.72 5.89 -5.71
CA VAL A 91 10.45 5.22 -5.41
C VAL A 91 10.22 5.17 -3.90
N ARG A 92 11.27 4.82 -3.16
CA ARG A 92 11.17 4.77 -1.69
C ARG A 92 10.83 6.14 -1.12
N GLU A 93 11.45 7.18 -1.64
CA GLU A 93 11.16 8.54 -1.21
C GLU A 93 9.72 8.93 -1.50
N LYS A 94 9.23 8.61 -2.68
CA LYS A 94 7.84 8.86 -3.01
C LYS A 94 6.89 8.23 -2.05
N LEU A 95 7.14 6.97 -1.69
CA LEU A 95 6.29 6.24 -0.76
C LEU A 95 6.32 6.87 0.63
N MET A 96 7.48 7.34 1.07
CA MET A 96 7.63 7.81 2.43
C MET A 96 7.33 9.28 2.62
N MET A 97 7.54 10.12 1.60
CA MET A 97 7.34 11.51 1.72
C MET A 97 5.97 11.96 1.81
N ASN A 98 5.10 11.29 1.33
CA ASN A 98 3.81 11.82 1.28
C ASN A 98 3.06 11.77 2.49
N ARG A 99 3.43 12.53 3.37
CA ARG A 99 2.72 12.58 4.50
C ARG A 99 2.02 13.65 4.50
N ARG A 100 1.48 13.97 4.23
CA ARG A 100 0.82 14.86 4.21
C ARG A 100 0.81 15.60 4.98
N ARG A 101 1.32 16.13 4.70
CA ARG A 101 1.57 16.81 5.31
C ARG A 101 1.31 17.48 5.58
N PRO A 102 1.57 17.73 5.64
CA PRO A 102 1.44 18.44 5.96
C PRO A 102 1.44 19.11 6.06
N ARG A 103 1.56 19.35 6.01
CA ARG A 103 1.69 19.92 6.21
C ARG A 103 1.80 20.50 6.35
N LYS A 104 2.00 20.67 6.20
CA LYS A 104 2.38 21.16 6.51
C LYS A 104 2.39 21.69 6.83
N ARG A 105 2.52 21.92 6.76
CA ARG A 105 2.85 22.41 7.27
C ARG A 105 3.07 22.82 7.77
N ASP A 106 3.26 22.92 7.77
CA ASP A 106 3.72 23.23 8.42
C ASP A 106 4.18 23.59 8.71
N LYS A 107 4.37 23.90 8.52
CA LYS A 107 4.99 24.30 8.92
C LYS A 107 5.24 24.77 8.98
N PRO A 108 5.44 25.04 8.81
CA PRO A 108 5.89 25.55 8.98
C PRO A 108 6.18 25.85 9.00
N LEU A 109 6.29 26.01 8.85
CA LEU A 109 6.69 26.22 9.11
C LEU A 109 6.80 26.46 9.19
#